data_310567172c5164ac3186bb2f37178691
#
_entry.id   310567172c5164ac3186bb2f37178691
#
_cell.length_a   1.000
_cell.length_b   1.000
_cell.length_c   1.000
_cell.angle_alpha   90.00
_cell.angle_beta   90.00
_cell.angle_gamma   90.00
#
_symmetry.space_group_name_H-M   'P 1'
#
loop_
_entity.id
_entity.type
_entity.pdbx_description
1 polymer ?
#
loop_
_entity_poly.entity_id
_entity_poly.type
_entity_poly.pdbx_seq_one_letter_code
_entity_poly.pdbx_strand_id
1 'polypeptide(L)'
;MNLKILWMYHDLMDLYGDKGNAEVLRRRAEKRGIEVQLDTCTIGEEKNIDEYDLFFLGGGADKEQNLIFADLLQRKQSIQTAMDHKTAFLLICGGYQLFGQYYKDQDGNVIEGLKFFDYYTVAGNRDERCIGNIAVETTMDGKTFKAVGFENHGGQTKNVSTPF
;
A
#
# COMPACT_ATOMS: atom_id res chain seq x y z
N MET A 1 -14.96 19.31 8.13
CA MET A 1 -14.57 17.89 7.97
C MET A 1 -13.07 17.84 7.96
N ASN A 2 -12.47 17.01 8.79
CA ASN A 2 -11.01 16.84 8.89
C ASN A 2 -10.67 15.42 8.41
N LEU A 3 -9.63 15.27 7.62
CA LEU A 3 -9.10 14.00 7.13
C LEU A 3 -7.71 13.79 7.74
N LYS A 4 -7.56 12.75 8.53
CA LYS A 4 -6.29 12.37 9.15
C LYS A 4 -5.63 11.26 8.35
N ILE A 5 -4.44 11.51 7.82
CA ILE A 5 -3.65 10.56 7.03
C ILE A 5 -2.40 10.18 7.81
N LEU A 6 -2.16 8.91 8.00
CA LEU A 6 -0.90 8.38 8.53
C LEU A 6 -0.07 7.79 7.39
N TRP A 7 1.07 8.39 7.10
CA TRP A 7 2.04 7.87 6.13
C TRP A 7 3.15 7.11 6.87
N MET A 8 3.09 5.77 6.76
CA MET A 8 4.01 4.86 7.42
C MET A 8 5.30 4.69 6.63
N TYR A 9 6.42 4.67 7.36
CA TYR A 9 7.79 4.47 6.83
C TYR A 9 8.10 5.38 5.65
N HIS A 10 7.73 6.65 5.77
CA HIS A 10 7.87 7.66 4.73
C HIS A 10 9.32 7.88 4.26
N ASP A 11 10.28 7.50 5.07
CA ASP A 11 11.72 7.59 4.86
C ASP A 11 12.33 6.35 4.19
N LEU A 12 11.63 5.22 4.23
CA LEU A 12 12.08 3.92 3.71
C LEU A 12 11.21 3.41 2.55
N MET A 13 9.92 3.70 2.59
CA MET A 13 8.93 3.22 1.62
C MET A 13 8.45 4.35 0.71
N ASP A 14 9.37 4.98 -0.03
CA ASP A 14 9.13 6.09 -0.98
C ASP A 14 9.90 5.86 -2.30
N LEU A 15 9.95 4.62 -2.78
CA LEU A 15 10.84 4.19 -3.87
C LEU A 15 10.58 4.93 -5.18
N TYR A 16 9.32 5.18 -5.53
CA TYR A 16 8.94 5.81 -6.79
C TYR A 16 8.25 7.18 -6.59
N GLY A 17 8.56 7.85 -5.48
CA GLY A 17 7.97 9.15 -5.17
C GLY A 17 6.58 9.04 -4.57
N ASP A 18 6.38 8.10 -3.67
CA ASP A 18 5.11 7.91 -2.94
C ASP A 18 4.71 9.14 -2.13
N LYS A 19 5.68 10.00 -1.78
CA LYS A 19 5.42 11.36 -1.31
C LYS A 19 4.44 12.12 -2.22
N GLY A 20 4.53 11.90 -3.55
CA GLY A 20 3.61 12.48 -4.51
C GLY A 20 2.17 12.03 -4.30
N ASN A 21 1.95 10.76 -3.93
CA ASN A 21 0.62 10.22 -3.61
C ASN A 21 0.03 10.94 -2.38
N ALA A 22 0.80 11.04 -1.29
CA ALA A 22 0.37 11.74 -0.08
C ALA A 22 0.03 13.21 -0.36
N GLU A 23 0.87 13.90 -1.12
CA GLU A 23 0.67 15.30 -1.48
C GLU A 23 -0.56 15.51 -2.39
N VAL A 24 -0.79 14.63 -3.36
CA VAL A 24 -1.97 14.69 -4.22
C VAL A 24 -3.25 14.49 -3.40
N LEU A 25 -3.28 13.51 -2.49
CA LEU A 25 -4.42 13.28 -1.60
C LEU A 25 -4.70 14.53 -0.77
N ARG A 26 -3.68 15.08 -0.12
CA ARG A 26 -3.79 16.31 0.68
C ARG A 26 -4.36 17.47 -0.13
N ARG A 27 -3.73 17.82 -1.25
CA ARG A 27 -4.15 18.96 -2.08
C ARG A 27 -5.55 18.79 -2.67
N ARG A 28 -5.93 17.57 -3.04
CA ARG A 28 -7.26 17.30 -3.58
C ARG A 28 -8.36 17.40 -2.52
N ALA A 29 -8.07 17.02 -1.29
CA ALA A 29 -8.98 17.19 -0.15
C ALA A 29 -9.12 18.69 0.21
N GLU A 30 -8.01 19.40 0.35
CA GLU A 30 -7.99 20.84 0.66
C GLU A 30 -8.77 21.67 -0.39
N LYS A 31 -8.62 21.35 -1.69
CA LYS A 31 -9.40 21.99 -2.77
C LYS A 31 -10.92 21.74 -2.67
N ARG A 32 -11.35 20.77 -1.87
CA ARG A 32 -12.76 20.47 -1.59
C ARG A 32 -13.22 20.99 -0.24
N GLY A 33 -12.41 21.84 0.42
CA GLY A 33 -12.71 22.41 1.72
C GLY A 33 -12.57 21.40 2.88
N ILE A 34 -11.84 20.30 2.67
CA ILE A 34 -11.53 19.32 3.70
C ILE A 34 -10.16 19.68 4.29
N GLU A 35 -10.12 19.92 5.59
CA GLU A 35 -8.87 20.09 6.31
C GLU A 35 -8.12 18.77 6.41
N VAL A 36 -6.79 18.77 6.19
CA VAL A 36 -5.99 17.54 6.17
C VAL A 36 -4.88 17.63 7.21
N GLN A 37 -4.85 16.65 8.10
CA GLN A 37 -3.71 16.35 8.94
C GLN A 37 -2.94 15.19 8.32
N LEU A 38 -1.71 15.44 7.87
CA LEU A 38 -0.80 14.42 7.34
C LEU A 38 0.33 14.21 8.34
N ASP A 39 0.30 13.08 9.00
CA ASP A 39 1.34 12.66 9.94
C ASP A 39 2.20 11.55 9.30
N THR A 40 3.44 11.47 9.74
CA THR A 40 4.39 10.42 9.36
C THR A 40 4.73 9.55 10.56
N CYS A 41 5.14 8.33 10.30
CA CYS A 41 5.63 7.40 11.31
C CYS A 41 6.71 6.50 10.69
N THR A 42 7.81 6.29 11.40
CA THR A 42 8.88 5.40 10.97
C THR A 42 9.15 4.32 12.02
N ILE A 43 10.22 3.53 11.81
CA ILE A 43 10.61 2.43 12.72
C ILE A 43 10.83 2.99 14.14
N GLY A 44 10.24 2.33 15.13
CA GLY A 44 10.38 2.66 16.55
C GLY A 44 9.57 3.86 17.03
N GLU A 45 8.87 4.57 16.14
CA GLU A 45 7.92 5.62 16.55
C GLU A 45 6.56 5.02 16.90
N GLU A 46 5.92 5.55 17.91
CA GLU A 46 4.57 5.13 18.31
C GLU A 46 3.50 6.06 17.74
N LYS A 47 2.51 5.48 17.10
CA LYS A 47 1.29 6.17 16.65
C LYS A 47 0.09 5.25 16.87
N ASN A 48 -1.02 5.85 17.31
CA ASN A 48 -2.28 5.14 17.39
C ASN A 48 -2.94 5.11 16.02
N ILE A 49 -2.83 3.98 15.30
CA ILE A 49 -3.22 3.84 13.90
C ILE A 49 -4.73 4.03 13.71
N ASP A 50 -5.56 3.63 14.68
CA ASP A 50 -7.02 3.70 14.59
C ASP A 50 -7.60 5.12 14.79
N GLU A 51 -6.74 6.10 15.12
CA GLU A 51 -7.13 7.52 15.13
C GLU A 51 -7.11 8.18 13.73
N TYR A 52 -6.65 7.46 12.71
CA TYR A 52 -6.52 7.97 11.35
C TYR A 52 -7.61 7.43 10.43
N ASP A 53 -8.03 8.29 9.49
CA ASP A 53 -9.01 7.93 8.47
C ASP A 53 -8.36 7.16 7.30
N LEU A 54 -7.08 7.40 7.06
CA LEU A 54 -6.31 6.76 6.00
C LEU A 54 -4.92 6.34 6.51
N PHE A 55 -4.62 5.06 6.34
CA PHE A 55 -3.29 4.48 6.48
C PHE A 55 -2.64 4.38 5.10
N PHE A 56 -1.50 4.99 4.92
CA PHE A 56 -0.75 4.98 3.67
C PHE A 56 0.61 4.31 3.86
N LEU A 57 0.91 3.31 3.03
CA LEU A 57 2.20 2.63 2.97
C LEU A 57 2.66 2.57 1.51
N GLY A 58 3.78 3.20 1.23
CA GLY A 58 4.36 3.30 -0.10
C GLY A 58 5.10 2.05 -0.56
N GLY A 59 5.79 2.18 -1.68
CA GLY A 59 6.65 1.13 -2.24
C GLY A 59 8.06 1.17 -1.68
N GLY A 60 8.70 0.00 -1.60
CA GLY A 60 10.09 -0.15 -1.19
C GLY A 60 10.73 -1.32 -1.91
N ALA A 61 12.06 -1.29 -2.09
CA ALA A 61 12.78 -2.46 -2.57
C ALA A 61 12.83 -3.55 -1.50
N ASP A 62 13.23 -4.75 -1.87
CA ASP A 62 13.23 -5.93 -0.99
C ASP A 62 14.00 -5.69 0.31
N LYS A 63 15.10 -4.92 0.25
CA LYS A 63 15.89 -4.55 1.41
C LYS A 63 15.08 -3.70 2.41
N GLU A 64 14.40 -2.68 1.93
CA GLU A 64 13.58 -1.78 2.75
C GLU A 64 12.36 -2.52 3.29
N GLN A 65 11.73 -3.40 2.50
CA GLN A 65 10.64 -4.25 2.96
C GLN A 65 11.09 -5.15 4.14
N ASN A 66 12.25 -5.81 4.02
CA ASN A 66 12.81 -6.62 5.10
C ASN A 66 13.14 -5.79 6.34
N LEU A 67 13.64 -4.57 6.16
CA LEU A 67 14.02 -3.70 7.28
C LEU A 67 12.80 -3.28 8.12
N ILE A 68 11.68 -2.94 7.47
CA ILE A 68 10.48 -2.51 8.19
C ILE A 68 9.64 -3.66 8.72
N PHE A 69 9.82 -4.89 8.21
CA PHE A 69 8.90 -6.00 8.47
C PHE A 69 8.78 -6.34 9.97
N ALA A 70 9.88 -6.33 10.71
CA ALA A 70 9.86 -6.63 12.14
C ALA A 70 9.05 -5.61 12.96
N ASP A 71 9.20 -4.32 12.64
CA ASP A 71 8.42 -3.24 13.27
C ASP A 71 6.94 -3.30 12.82
N LEU A 72 6.70 -3.52 11.54
CA LEU A 72 5.35 -3.65 11.00
C LEU A 72 4.61 -4.85 11.61
N LEU A 73 5.30 -5.97 11.86
CA LEU A 73 4.74 -7.16 12.51
C LEU A 73 4.33 -6.87 13.97
N GLN A 74 5.10 -6.06 14.70
CA GLN A 74 4.73 -5.65 16.06
C GLN A 74 3.45 -4.81 16.06
N ARG A 75 3.18 -4.06 14.99
CA ARG A 75 1.97 -3.23 14.82
C ARG A 75 0.76 -4.01 14.30
N LYS A 76 0.91 -5.31 14.02
CA LYS A 76 -0.15 -6.12 13.38
C LYS A 76 -1.50 -6.01 14.07
N GLN A 77 -1.53 -6.06 15.40
CA GLN A 77 -2.78 -5.94 16.16
C GLN A 77 -3.42 -4.55 16.02
N SER A 78 -2.63 -3.48 16.07
CA SER A 78 -3.13 -2.11 15.88
C SER A 78 -3.65 -1.89 14.46
N ILE A 79 -2.99 -2.47 13.46
CA ILE A 79 -3.45 -2.46 12.06
C ILE A 79 -4.78 -3.20 11.93
N GLN A 80 -4.93 -4.38 12.56
CA GLN A 80 -6.19 -5.11 12.57
C GLN A 80 -7.32 -4.28 13.19
N THR A 81 -7.05 -3.65 14.34
CA THR A 81 -8.02 -2.77 15.00
C THR A 81 -8.46 -1.63 14.07
N ALA A 82 -7.51 -0.98 13.40
CA ALA A 82 -7.82 0.09 12.43
C ALA A 82 -8.67 -0.42 11.24
N MET A 83 -8.39 -1.62 10.74
CA MET A 83 -9.23 -2.26 9.70
C MET A 83 -10.67 -2.50 10.20
N ASP A 84 -10.82 -2.99 11.41
CA ASP A 84 -12.13 -3.24 12.03
C ASP A 84 -12.91 -1.93 12.24
N HIS A 85 -12.22 -0.83 12.52
CA HIS A 85 -12.77 0.52 12.62
C HIS A 85 -12.97 1.22 11.26
N LYS A 86 -12.72 0.51 10.15
CA LYS A 86 -12.91 0.99 8.77
C LYS A 86 -11.98 2.12 8.35
N THR A 87 -10.81 2.23 8.95
CA THR A 87 -9.73 3.04 8.38
C THR A 87 -9.47 2.60 6.94
N ALA A 88 -9.37 3.53 6.01
CA ALA A 88 -9.02 3.21 4.64
C ALA A 88 -7.51 2.88 4.55
N PHE A 89 -7.14 1.91 3.69
CA PHE A 89 -5.75 1.52 3.48
C PHE A 89 -5.37 1.76 2.03
N LEU A 90 -4.33 2.58 1.81
CA LEU A 90 -3.68 2.75 0.52
C LEU A 90 -2.30 2.10 0.58
N LEU A 91 -2.15 0.98 -0.11
CA LEU A 91 -0.96 0.15 -0.07
C LEU A 91 -0.36 0.06 -1.48
N ILE A 92 0.86 0.55 -1.66
CA ILE A 92 1.50 0.66 -2.97
C ILE A 92 2.66 -0.33 -3.08
N CYS A 93 2.71 -1.11 -4.16
CA CYS A 93 3.84 -1.98 -4.53
C CYS A 93 4.28 -2.88 -3.37
N GLY A 94 5.47 -2.65 -2.77
CA GLY A 94 5.96 -3.38 -1.60
C GLY A 94 5.05 -3.31 -0.39
N GLY A 95 4.41 -2.15 -0.16
CA GLY A 95 3.40 -2.01 0.89
C GLY A 95 2.23 -2.96 0.70
N TYR A 96 1.75 -3.13 -0.54
CA TYR A 96 0.72 -4.12 -0.85
C TYR A 96 1.22 -5.55 -0.63
N GLN A 97 2.43 -5.88 -1.09
CA GLN A 97 3.02 -7.21 -0.94
C GLN A 97 3.11 -7.65 0.53
N LEU A 98 3.50 -6.75 1.43
CA LEU A 98 3.63 -7.01 2.86
C LEU A 98 2.29 -7.30 3.57
N PHE A 99 1.15 -6.94 3.01
CA PHE A 99 -0.16 -7.24 3.59
C PHE A 99 -0.73 -8.61 3.18
N GLY A 100 -0.19 -9.21 2.11
CA GLY A 100 -0.51 -10.56 1.66
C GLY A 100 0.17 -11.66 2.47
N GLN A 101 0.23 -12.85 1.89
CA GLN A 101 0.86 -14.01 2.52
C GLN A 101 2.37 -13.92 2.47
N TYR A 102 2.92 -13.63 1.28
CA TYR A 102 4.35 -13.50 1.02
C TYR A 102 4.61 -12.85 -0.35
N TYR A 103 5.81 -12.35 -0.52
CA TYR A 103 6.40 -12.04 -1.82
C TYR A 103 7.61 -12.96 -2.07
N LYS A 104 7.66 -13.60 -3.25
CA LYS A 104 8.78 -14.41 -3.69
C LYS A 104 9.49 -13.75 -4.87
N ASP A 105 10.78 -13.43 -4.72
CA ASP A 105 11.60 -12.82 -5.76
C ASP A 105 12.03 -13.82 -6.85
N GLN A 106 12.76 -13.33 -7.86
CA GLN A 106 13.26 -14.16 -8.98
C GLN A 106 14.31 -15.18 -8.55
N ASP A 107 15.05 -14.90 -7.49
CA ASP A 107 16.11 -15.77 -6.96
C ASP A 107 15.52 -16.83 -6.00
N GLY A 108 14.23 -16.78 -5.74
CA GLY A 108 13.54 -17.71 -4.87
C GLY A 108 13.50 -17.29 -3.40
N ASN A 109 14.05 -16.11 -3.05
CA ASN A 109 13.94 -15.58 -1.70
C ASN A 109 12.50 -15.20 -1.39
N VAL A 110 12.10 -15.42 -0.16
CA VAL A 110 10.74 -15.15 0.30
C VAL A 110 10.78 -14.06 1.37
N ILE A 111 10.00 -13.01 1.14
CA ILE A 111 9.68 -12.00 2.15
C ILE A 111 8.28 -12.34 2.67
N GLU A 112 8.20 -12.68 3.95
CA GLU A 112 6.93 -12.97 4.61
C GLU A 112 6.04 -11.74 4.65
N GLY A 113 4.71 -11.95 4.55
CA GLY A 113 3.72 -10.91 4.72
C GLY A 113 3.02 -10.98 6.08
N LEU A 114 2.22 -9.97 6.37
CA LEU A 114 1.40 -9.89 7.59
C LEU A 114 0.22 -10.86 7.58
N LYS A 115 -0.13 -11.42 6.42
CA LYS A 115 -1.20 -12.42 6.23
C LYS A 115 -2.59 -11.89 6.63
N PHE A 116 -2.85 -10.62 6.30
CA PHE A 116 -4.20 -10.05 6.42
C PHE A 116 -5.11 -10.53 5.29
N PHE A 117 -4.51 -10.79 4.11
CA PHE A 117 -5.22 -11.23 2.91
C PHE A 117 -4.60 -12.53 2.37
N ASP A 118 -5.39 -13.27 1.60
CA ASP A 118 -4.99 -14.58 1.06
C ASP A 118 -4.12 -14.49 -0.18
N TYR A 119 -3.99 -13.32 -0.79
CA TYR A 119 -3.14 -13.15 -1.96
C TYR A 119 -1.65 -13.26 -1.62
N TYR A 120 -0.88 -13.63 -2.61
CA TYR A 120 0.58 -13.63 -2.57
C TYR A 120 1.13 -13.14 -3.90
N THR A 121 2.36 -12.64 -3.90
CA THR A 121 3.02 -12.15 -5.10
C THR A 121 4.27 -12.97 -5.39
N VAL A 122 4.45 -13.36 -6.66
CA VAL A 122 5.66 -14.00 -7.14
C VAL A 122 6.26 -13.18 -8.28
N ALA A 123 7.57 -13.04 -8.29
CA ALA A 123 8.23 -12.42 -9.42
C ALA A 123 8.11 -13.33 -10.65
N GLY A 124 7.60 -12.78 -11.75
CA GLY A 124 7.62 -13.44 -13.04
C GLY A 124 9.03 -13.52 -13.64
N ASN A 125 9.21 -14.28 -14.69
CA ASN A 125 10.44 -14.27 -15.47
C ASN A 125 10.69 -12.86 -16.06
N ARG A 126 11.94 -12.56 -16.42
CA ARG A 126 12.30 -11.24 -16.99
C ARG A 126 11.48 -10.87 -18.21
N ASP A 127 11.16 -11.88 -19.04
CA ASP A 127 10.37 -11.72 -20.27
C ASP A 127 8.86 -11.57 -20.02
N GLU A 128 8.40 -11.81 -18.78
CA GLU A 128 7.00 -11.68 -18.35
C GLU A 128 6.72 -10.34 -17.65
N ARG A 129 7.68 -9.42 -17.67
CA ARG A 129 7.48 -8.10 -17.08
C ARG A 129 6.42 -7.32 -17.85
N CYS A 130 5.40 -6.88 -17.15
CA CYS A 130 4.37 -6.02 -17.71
C CYS A 130 4.87 -4.59 -17.79
N ILE A 131 4.98 -4.04 -19.01
CA ILE A 131 5.36 -2.65 -19.26
C ILE A 131 4.43 -2.09 -20.32
N GLY A 132 3.59 -1.14 -19.99
CA GLY A 132 2.69 -0.52 -20.97
C GLY A 132 1.56 0.29 -20.38
N ASN A 133 0.80 0.90 -21.27
CA ASN A 133 -0.44 1.57 -20.89
C ASN A 133 -1.52 0.52 -20.61
N ILE A 134 -2.26 0.70 -19.54
CA ILE A 134 -3.38 -0.15 -19.14
C ILE A 134 -4.65 0.68 -19.01
N ALA A 135 -5.76 0.12 -19.45
CA ALA A 135 -7.09 0.65 -19.19
C ALA A 135 -7.91 -0.42 -18.48
N VAL A 136 -8.44 -0.09 -17.34
CA VAL A 136 -9.27 -0.97 -16.53
C VAL A 136 -10.66 -0.37 -16.33
N GLU A 137 -11.63 -1.24 -16.13
CA GLU A 137 -12.99 -0.87 -15.74
C GLU A 137 -13.28 -1.46 -14.36
N THR A 138 -13.74 -0.63 -13.45
CA THR A 138 -14.10 -1.06 -12.10
C THR A 138 -15.43 -0.48 -11.68
N THR A 139 -16.14 -1.15 -10.79
CA THR A 139 -17.41 -0.71 -10.25
C THR A 139 -17.29 -0.48 -8.75
N MET A 140 -17.56 0.76 -8.31
CA MET A 140 -17.59 1.16 -6.90
C MET A 140 -18.93 1.83 -6.62
N ASP A 141 -19.58 1.46 -5.54
CA ASP A 141 -20.89 2.00 -5.11
C ASP A 141 -21.93 2.00 -6.23
N GLY A 142 -21.95 0.95 -7.05
CA GLY A 142 -22.89 0.80 -8.17
C GLY A 142 -22.60 1.70 -9.38
N LYS A 143 -21.46 2.41 -9.39
CA LYS A 143 -21.01 3.23 -10.52
C LYS A 143 -19.80 2.62 -11.18
N THR A 144 -19.85 2.49 -12.50
CA THR A 144 -18.73 1.99 -13.29
C THR A 144 -17.79 3.14 -13.70
N PHE A 145 -16.50 2.94 -13.47
CA PHE A 145 -15.44 3.88 -13.82
C PHE A 145 -14.44 3.23 -14.75
N LYS A 146 -13.89 4.02 -15.66
CA LYS A 146 -12.70 3.67 -16.42
C LYS A 146 -11.49 4.37 -15.85
N ALA A 147 -10.46 3.61 -15.54
CA ALA A 147 -9.17 4.15 -15.14
C ALA A 147 -8.11 3.81 -16.19
N VAL A 148 -7.27 4.77 -16.48
CA VAL A 148 -6.12 4.61 -17.39
C VAL A 148 -4.86 4.84 -16.59
N GLY A 149 -3.90 3.96 -16.75
CA GLY A 149 -2.62 4.02 -16.06
C GLY A 149 -1.48 3.47 -16.90
N PHE A 150 -0.32 3.42 -16.29
CA PHE A 150 0.86 2.78 -16.84
C PHE A 150 1.32 1.70 -15.86
N GLU A 151 1.50 0.48 -16.34
CA GLU A 151 2.08 -0.60 -15.56
C GLU A 151 3.56 -0.79 -15.90
N ASN A 152 4.36 -1.05 -14.88
CA ASN A 152 5.76 -1.41 -15.02
C ASN A 152 6.17 -2.29 -13.83
N HIS A 153 5.82 -3.57 -13.88
CA HIS A 153 6.09 -4.49 -12.79
C HIS A 153 6.41 -5.90 -13.31
N GLY A 154 7.22 -6.63 -12.55
CA GLY A 154 7.52 -8.05 -12.78
C GLY A 154 6.80 -8.98 -11.78
N GLY A 155 6.26 -8.42 -10.69
CA GLY A 155 5.51 -9.20 -9.72
C GLY A 155 4.12 -9.57 -10.26
N GLN A 156 3.72 -10.82 -10.07
CA GLN A 156 2.40 -11.33 -10.39
C GLN A 156 1.68 -11.72 -9.11
N THR A 157 0.59 -11.01 -8.80
CA THR A 157 -0.23 -11.33 -7.63
C THR A 157 -1.25 -12.41 -7.97
N LYS A 158 -1.36 -13.39 -7.11
CA LYS A 158 -2.25 -14.55 -7.23
C LYS A 158 -3.22 -14.60 -6.05
N ASN A 159 -4.32 -15.30 -6.24
CA ASN A 159 -5.35 -15.53 -5.21
C ASN A 159 -6.01 -14.24 -4.69
N VAL A 160 -6.26 -13.29 -5.58
CA VAL A 160 -7.01 -12.06 -5.26
C VAL A 160 -8.51 -12.37 -5.32
N SER A 161 -9.20 -12.22 -4.19
CA SER A 161 -10.64 -12.51 -4.09
C SER A 161 -11.52 -11.40 -4.68
N THR A 162 -11.11 -10.16 -4.53
CA THR A 162 -11.83 -8.96 -5.00
C THR A 162 -10.86 -8.01 -5.68
N PRO A 163 -10.57 -8.22 -6.98
CA PRO A 163 -9.73 -7.26 -7.71
C PRO A 163 -10.46 -5.92 -7.89
N PHE A 164 -9.67 -4.86 -7.88
CA PHE A 164 -10.16 -3.49 -8.15
C PHE A 164 -10.49 -3.29 -9.62
#